data_ddc637ead91176f765561fe0aafd535a
#
_entry.id   ddc637ead91176f765561fe0aafd535a
#
_cell.length_a   1.000
_cell.length_b   1.000
_cell.length_c   1.000
_cell.angle_alpha   90.00
_cell.angle_beta   90.00
_cell.angle_gamma   90.00
#
_symmetry.space_group_name_H-M   'P 1'
#
loop_
_entity.id
_entity.type
_entity.pdbx_description
1 polymer ?
#
loop_
_entity_poly.entity_id
_entity_poly.type
_entity_poly.pdbx_seq_one_letter_code
_entity_poly.pdbx_strand_id
1 'polypeptide(L)'
;MRHRHGLRKLNRTSSHRLAMLRNMTVSLLRHEAIKTTLPKAKELRRVVEPILTMGKTDTLANKRLAFSRLRDREMVLKLFAELGPRYANRNGGYLRILKMGFRVGDNAPMCYVELMDRPDVSDIDAAPTTE
;
A
#
# COMPACT_ATOMS: atom_id res chain seq x y z
N MET A 1 8.80 -24.79 -14.31
CA MET A 1 7.67 -23.90 -14.61
C MET A 1 6.98 -23.52 -13.29
N ARG A 2 6.68 -22.24 -13.10
CA ARG A 2 6.19 -21.71 -11.81
C ARG A 2 4.66 -21.66 -11.76
N HIS A 3 4.03 -22.79 -11.73
CA HIS A 3 2.57 -22.86 -11.59
C HIS A 3 2.15 -22.39 -10.19
N ARG A 4 1.21 -21.47 -10.09
CA ARG A 4 0.64 -20.95 -8.84
C ARG A 4 1.61 -20.14 -7.97
N HIS A 5 2.78 -19.75 -8.49
CA HIS A 5 3.70 -18.85 -7.80
C HIS A 5 3.52 -17.43 -8.32
N GLY A 6 2.51 -16.75 -7.82
CA GLY A 6 2.20 -15.39 -8.25
C GLY A 6 3.15 -14.32 -7.74
N LEU A 7 3.83 -14.57 -6.62
CA LEU A 7 4.65 -13.57 -5.94
C LEU A 7 6.14 -13.82 -6.16
N ARG A 8 6.91 -12.73 -6.26
CA ARG A 8 8.38 -12.81 -6.25
C ARG A 8 8.87 -13.22 -4.87
N LYS A 9 9.91 -14.04 -4.82
CA LYS A 9 10.47 -14.50 -3.54
C LYS A 9 11.24 -13.41 -2.79
N LEU A 10 11.85 -12.46 -3.48
CA LEU A 10 12.61 -11.36 -2.91
C LEU A 10 13.72 -11.82 -1.95
N ASN A 11 14.30 -13.01 -2.20
CA ASN A 11 15.33 -13.64 -1.38
C ASN A 11 14.95 -13.82 0.09
N ARG A 12 13.66 -14.09 0.36
CA ARG A 12 13.15 -14.22 1.72
C ARG A 12 12.28 -15.46 1.88
N THR A 13 12.20 -15.96 3.11
CA THR A 13 11.26 -17.03 3.44
C THR A 13 9.83 -16.56 3.28
N SER A 14 8.88 -17.49 3.18
CA SER A 14 7.46 -17.15 3.02
C SER A 14 6.94 -16.26 4.14
N SER A 15 7.25 -16.62 5.39
CA SER A 15 6.80 -15.85 6.55
C SER A 15 7.43 -14.46 6.59
N HIS A 16 8.74 -14.37 6.28
CA HIS A 16 9.44 -13.07 6.24
C HIS A 16 8.88 -12.17 5.12
N ARG A 17 8.61 -12.76 3.96
CA ARG A 17 8.04 -12.03 2.82
C ARG A 17 6.65 -11.47 3.15
N LEU A 18 5.79 -12.27 3.76
CA LEU A 18 4.47 -11.83 4.18
C LEU A 18 4.54 -10.69 5.20
N ALA A 19 5.41 -10.82 6.20
CA ALA A 19 5.60 -9.79 7.21
C ALA A 19 6.12 -8.49 6.58
N MET A 20 7.08 -8.59 5.67
CA MET A 20 7.64 -7.43 4.98
C MET A 20 6.57 -6.71 4.16
N LEU A 21 5.80 -7.44 3.35
CA LEU A 21 4.76 -6.85 2.52
C LEU A 21 3.64 -6.26 3.36
N ARG A 22 3.28 -6.89 4.48
CA ARG A 22 2.31 -6.34 5.42
C ARG A 22 2.79 -5.01 6.00
N ASN A 23 4.03 -4.95 6.46
CA ASN A 23 4.60 -3.74 7.04
C ASN A 23 4.68 -2.62 6.00
N MET A 24 5.06 -2.95 4.77
CA MET A 24 5.09 -1.98 3.67
C MET A 24 3.70 -1.47 3.35
N THR A 25 2.68 -2.33 3.36
CA THR A 25 1.30 -1.95 3.12
C THR A 25 0.82 -0.96 4.18
N VAL A 26 1.07 -1.26 5.45
CA VAL A 26 0.72 -0.37 6.56
C VAL A 26 1.40 1.00 6.40
N SER A 27 2.70 0.99 6.08
CA SER A 27 3.45 2.23 5.87
C SER A 27 2.89 3.03 4.69
N LEU A 28 2.55 2.37 3.60
CA LEU A 28 1.98 3.03 2.43
C LEU A 28 0.63 3.65 2.74
N LEU A 29 -0.24 2.95 3.45
CA LEU A 29 -1.54 3.49 3.84
C LEU A 29 -1.40 4.67 4.79
N ARG A 30 -0.42 4.62 5.69
CA ARG A 30 -0.19 5.68 6.68
C ARG A 30 0.36 6.94 6.04
N HIS A 31 1.41 6.81 5.25
CA HIS A 31 2.14 7.95 4.68
C HIS A 31 1.67 8.32 3.28
N GLU A 32 0.94 7.43 2.63
CA GLU A 32 0.41 7.55 1.26
C GLU A 32 1.49 7.60 0.17
N ALA A 33 2.76 7.63 0.53
CA ALA A 33 3.89 7.50 -0.38
C ALA A 33 5.07 6.91 0.37
N ILE A 34 5.73 5.93 -0.23
CA ILE A 34 6.94 5.33 0.34
C ILE A 34 8.00 5.17 -0.74
N LYS A 35 9.25 5.10 -0.32
CA LYS A 35 10.40 4.85 -1.17
C LYS A 35 10.87 3.42 -0.95
N THR A 36 11.03 2.67 -2.04
CA THR A 36 11.45 1.26 -1.94
C THR A 36 12.14 0.82 -3.23
N THR A 37 12.59 -0.43 -3.26
CA THR A 37 13.15 -0.99 -4.49
C THR A 37 12.04 -1.34 -5.47
N LEU A 38 12.36 -1.33 -6.77
CA LEU A 38 11.38 -1.58 -7.82
C LEU A 38 10.72 -2.97 -7.73
N PRO A 39 11.47 -4.08 -7.50
CA PRO A 39 10.82 -5.39 -7.35
C PRO A 39 9.84 -5.45 -6.18
N LYS A 40 10.20 -4.85 -5.03
CA LYS A 40 9.29 -4.79 -3.87
C LYS A 40 8.04 -3.98 -4.19
N ALA A 41 8.18 -2.87 -4.90
CA ALA A 41 7.04 -2.04 -5.29
C ALA A 41 6.07 -2.80 -6.18
N LYS A 42 6.56 -3.57 -7.13
CA LYS A 42 5.73 -4.36 -8.03
C LYS A 42 4.95 -5.46 -7.30
N GLU A 43 5.59 -6.09 -6.31
CA GLU A 43 4.89 -7.09 -5.49
C GLU A 43 3.93 -6.44 -4.49
N LEU A 44 4.28 -5.27 -3.96
CA LEU A 44 3.42 -4.52 -3.05
C LEU A 44 2.08 -4.17 -3.71
N ARG A 45 2.08 -3.82 -4.99
CA ARG A 45 0.86 -3.53 -5.73
C ARG A 45 -0.15 -4.69 -5.65
N ARG A 46 0.33 -5.93 -5.79
CA ARG A 46 -0.53 -7.11 -5.72
C ARG A 46 -1.18 -7.32 -4.35
N VAL A 47 -0.55 -6.80 -3.31
CA VAL A 47 -1.08 -6.91 -1.95
C VAL A 47 -2.02 -5.76 -1.62
N VAL A 48 -1.63 -4.54 -1.99
CA VAL A 48 -2.34 -3.32 -1.60
C VAL A 48 -3.63 -3.11 -2.40
N GLU A 49 -3.61 -3.33 -3.70
CA GLU A 49 -4.77 -3.00 -4.53
C GLU A 49 -6.02 -3.81 -4.15
N PRO A 50 -5.96 -5.12 -3.88
CA PRO A 50 -7.13 -5.83 -3.37
C PRO A 50 -7.66 -5.29 -2.04
N ILE A 51 -6.76 -4.83 -1.16
CA ILE A 51 -7.15 -4.25 0.12
C ILE A 51 -7.90 -2.93 -0.10
N LEU A 52 -7.42 -2.09 -1.00
CA LEU A 52 -8.10 -0.83 -1.34
C LEU A 52 -9.46 -1.08 -1.97
N THR A 53 -9.57 -2.08 -2.84
CA THR A 53 -10.86 -2.49 -3.41
C THR A 53 -11.82 -2.93 -2.31
N MET A 54 -11.33 -3.69 -1.35
CA MET A 54 -12.12 -4.14 -0.19
C MET A 54 -12.65 -2.95 0.63
N GLY A 55 -11.85 -1.91 0.76
CA GLY A 55 -12.21 -0.70 1.50
C GLY A 55 -13.39 0.07 0.92
N LYS A 56 -13.74 -0.17 -0.33
CA LYS A 56 -14.89 0.49 -0.97
C LYS A 56 -16.23 -0.01 -0.45
N THR A 57 -16.29 -1.20 0.11
CA THR A 57 -17.51 -1.80 0.65
C THR A 57 -17.37 -1.92 2.16
N ASP A 58 -18.01 -1.01 2.88
CA ASP A 58 -17.89 -0.92 4.33
C ASP A 58 -18.85 -1.92 5.01
N THR A 59 -18.37 -3.14 5.15
CA THR A 59 -19.10 -4.19 5.87
C THR A 59 -18.25 -4.73 7.01
N LEU A 60 -18.88 -5.32 8.00
CA LEU A 60 -18.17 -5.93 9.13
C LEU A 60 -17.25 -7.06 8.66
N ALA A 61 -17.69 -7.87 7.69
CA ALA A 61 -16.86 -8.94 7.13
C ALA A 61 -15.60 -8.39 6.47
N ASN A 62 -15.73 -7.32 5.68
CA ASN A 62 -14.57 -6.68 5.03
C ASN A 62 -13.63 -6.05 6.06
N LYS A 63 -14.15 -5.42 7.10
CA LYS A 63 -13.33 -4.86 8.17
C LYS A 63 -12.52 -5.93 8.88
N ARG A 64 -13.13 -7.06 9.19
CA ARG A 64 -12.45 -8.19 9.83
C ARG A 64 -11.36 -8.78 8.92
N LEU A 65 -11.67 -8.95 7.64
CA LEU A 65 -10.70 -9.47 6.68
C LEU A 65 -9.54 -8.50 6.50
N ALA A 66 -9.81 -7.21 6.39
CA ALA A 66 -8.76 -6.18 6.28
C ALA A 66 -7.86 -6.21 7.52
N PHE A 67 -8.44 -6.31 8.72
CA PHE A 67 -7.66 -6.42 9.95
C PHE A 67 -6.80 -7.67 9.96
N SER A 68 -7.31 -8.79 9.48
CA SER A 68 -6.52 -10.04 9.44
C SER A 68 -5.30 -9.89 8.52
N ARG A 69 -5.41 -9.09 7.46
CA ARG A 69 -4.32 -8.85 6.52
C ARG A 69 -3.33 -7.76 6.97
N LEU A 70 -3.84 -6.69 7.56
CA LEU A 70 -3.01 -5.54 7.95
C LEU A 70 -2.47 -5.64 9.36
N ARG A 71 -3.25 -6.18 10.30
CA ARG A 71 -2.90 -6.24 11.72
C ARG A 71 -2.62 -4.86 12.33
N ASP A 72 -3.25 -3.82 11.79
CA ASP A 72 -3.12 -2.45 12.26
C ASP A 72 -4.50 -1.82 12.26
N ARG A 73 -5.04 -1.60 13.45
CA ARG A 73 -6.40 -1.10 13.63
C ARG A 73 -6.59 0.31 13.06
N GLU A 74 -5.59 1.16 13.26
CA GLU A 74 -5.61 2.54 12.77
C GLU A 74 -5.71 2.60 11.25
N MET A 75 -4.94 1.76 10.57
CA MET A 75 -4.96 1.72 9.10
C MET A 75 -6.23 1.08 8.56
N VAL A 76 -6.83 0.14 9.28
CA VAL A 76 -8.14 -0.38 8.91
C VAL A 76 -9.20 0.72 8.99
N LEU A 77 -9.18 1.53 10.05
CA LEU A 77 -10.08 2.67 10.18
C LEU A 77 -9.90 3.67 9.03
N LYS A 78 -8.65 4.01 8.71
CA LYS A 78 -8.34 4.90 7.59
C LYS A 78 -8.81 4.32 6.26
N LEU A 79 -8.64 3.03 6.05
CA LEU A 79 -9.04 2.37 4.83
C LEU A 79 -10.52 2.57 4.54
N PHE A 80 -11.38 2.34 5.52
CA PHE A 80 -12.83 2.44 5.32
C PHE A 80 -13.36 3.87 5.43
N ALA A 81 -12.71 4.72 6.23
CA ALA A 81 -13.17 6.09 6.42
C ALA A 81 -12.72 7.05 5.32
N GLU A 82 -11.48 6.91 4.82
CA GLU A 82 -10.89 7.84 3.87
C GLU A 82 -10.62 7.21 2.50
N LEU A 83 -9.90 6.10 2.47
CA LEU A 83 -9.40 5.53 1.22
C LEU A 83 -10.50 4.89 0.40
N GLY A 84 -11.42 4.18 1.03
CA GLY A 84 -12.56 3.59 0.34
C GLY A 84 -13.39 4.64 -0.40
N PRO A 85 -13.85 5.69 0.28
CA PRO A 85 -14.55 6.80 -0.40
C PRO A 85 -13.73 7.49 -1.46
N ARG A 86 -12.43 7.69 -1.23
CA ARG A 86 -11.53 8.32 -2.22
C ARG A 86 -11.54 7.57 -3.55
N TYR A 87 -11.55 6.23 -3.50
CA TYR A 87 -11.43 5.39 -4.69
C TYR A 87 -12.76 4.78 -5.15
N ALA A 88 -13.87 5.25 -4.62
CA ALA A 88 -15.19 4.68 -4.93
C ALA A 88 -15.47 4.62 -6.44
N ASN A 89 -15.01 5.62 -7.19
CA ASN A 89 -15.24 5.71 -8.63
C ASN A 89 -14.06 5.23 -9.48
N ARG A 90 -13.01 4.68 -8.85
CA ARG A 90 -11.83 4.21 -9.56
C ARG A 90 -11.82 2.68 -9.58
N ASN A 91 -11.74 2.09 -10.75
CA ASN A 91 -11.79 0.64 -10.95
C ASN A 91 -10.38 0.04 -11.00
N GLY A 92 -9.67 0.05 -9.86
CA GLY A 92 -8.29 -0.41 -9.78
C GLY A 92 -7.30 0.69 -10.13
N GLY A 93 -6.01 0.35 -10.20
CA GLY A 93 -4.97 1.32 -10.51
C GLY A 93 -4.83 2.40 -9.43
N TYR A 94 -4.90 2.01 -8.17
CA TYR A 94 -4.84 2.94 -7.04
C TYR A 94 -3.44 3.41 -6.71
N LEU A 95 -2.42 2.74 -7.22
CA LEU A 95 -1.02 3.04 -6.95
C LEU A 95 -0.32 3.56 -8.19
N ARG A 96 0.64 4.45 -7.99
CA ARG A 96 1.56 4.88 -9.03
C ARG A 96 2.99 4.60 -8.58
N ILE A 97 3.77 3.97 -9.45
CA ILE A 97 5.18 3.67 -9.21
C ILE A 97 6.01 4.61 -10.08
N LEU A 98 6.82 5.45 -9.44
CA LEU A 98 7.70 6.39 -10.12
C LEU A 98 9.15 5.96 -9.93
N LYS A 99 9.83 5.63 -11.02
CA LYS A 99 11.25 5.21 -10.97
C LYS A 99 12.13 6.40 -10.59
N MET A 100 13.10 6.15 -9.70
CA MET A 100 13.98 7.19 -9.15
C MET A 100 15.45 7.00 -9.50
N GLY A 101 15.79 5.98 -10.27
CA GLY A 101 17.19 5.65 -10.53
C GLY A 101 17.69 4.59 -9.56
N PHE A 102 18.95 4.71 -9.14
CA PHE A 102 19.62 3.64 -8.40
C PHE A 102 20.10 4.12 -7.04
N ARG A 103 20.08 3.19 -6.08
CA ARG A 103 20.49 3.49 -4.70
C ARG A 103 22.02 3.56 -4.61
N VAL A 104 22.53 4.55 -3.87
CA VAL A 104 23.96 4.67 -3.60
C VAL A 104 24.38 3.47 -2.73
N GLY A 105 25.46 2.82 -3.11
CA GLY A 105 26.00 1.67 -2.41
C GLY A 105 25.81 0.38 -3.20
N ASP A 106 24.59 -0.17 -3.21
CA ASP A 106 24.31 -1.46 -3.86
C ASP A 106 23.72 -1.34 -5.26
N ASN A 107 23.51 -0.11 -5.74
CA ASN A 107 22.99 0.15 -7.09
C ASN A 107 21.62 -0.49 -7.34
N ALA A 108 20.81 -0.71 -6.31
CA ALA A 108 19.48 -1.26 -6.47
C ALA A 108 18.54 -0.24 -7.15
N PRO A 109 17.69 -0.68 -8.09
CA PRO A 109 16.71 0.23 -8.71
C PRO A 109 15.67 0.66 -7.68
N MET A 110 15.52 1.97 -7.50
CA MET A 110 14.61 2.57 -6.50
C MET A 110 13.41 3.20 -7.18
N CYS A 111 12.34 3.31 -6.42
CA CYS A 111 11.13 3.98 -6.88
C CYS A 111 10.36 4.59 -5.72
N TYR A 112 9.48 5.54 -6.03
CA TYR A 112 8.40 5.95 -5.16
C TYR A 112 7.15 5.17 -5.50
N VAL A 113 6.46 4.69 -4.47
CA VAL A 113 5.12 4.15 -4.60
C VAL A 113 4.19 5.13 -3.90
N GLU A 114 3.20 5.64 -4.60
CA GLU A 114 2.25 6.58 -4.01
C GLU A 114 0.82 6.20 -4.31
N LEU A 115 -0.08 6.56 -3.40
CA LEU A 115 -1.51 6.42 -3.61
C LEU A 115 -1.99 7.52 -4.56
N MET A 116 -2.91 7.17 -5.45
CA MET A 116 -3.51 8.13 -6.36
C MET A 116 -4.47 9.07 -5.62
N ASP A 117 -4.73 10.22 -6.21
CA ASP A 117 -5.72 11.19 -5.72
C ASP A 117 -5.46 11.63 -4.26
N ARG A 118 -4.20 11.76 -3.89
CA ARG A 118 -3.83 12.27 -2.57
C ARG A 118 -4.27 13.73 -2.43
N PRO A 119 -4.69 14.16 -1.22
CA PRO A 119 -4.97 15.57 -0.99
C PRO A 119 -3.74 16.43 -1.29
N ASP A 120 -3.95 17.63 -1.83
CA ASP A 120 -2.87 18.58 -2.05
C ASP A 120 -2.23 18.99 -0.73
N VAL A 121 -0.94 19.38 -0.79
CA VAL A 121 -0.21 19.83 0.40
C VAL A 121 -0.92 21.03 1.03
N SER A 122 -1.52 21.90 0.22
CA SER A 122 -2.29 23.03 0.71
C SER A 122 -3.51 22.61 1.53
N ASP A 123 -4.16 21.51 1.16
CA ASP A 123 -5.30 20.98 1.90
C ASP A 123 -4.86 20.36 3.24
N ILE A 124 -3.68 19.73 3.25
CA ILE A 124 -3.10 19.18 4.47
C ILE A 124 -2.73 20.30 5.45
N ASP A 125 -2.13 21.39 4.94
CA ASP A 125 -1.75 22.53 5.76
C ASP A 125 -2.97 23.30 6.29
N ALA A 126 -4.09 23.24 5.59
CA ALA A 126 -5.34 23.86 6.01
C ALA A 126 -6.09 23.00 7.04
N ALA A 127 -5.73 21.75 7.20
CA ALA A 127 -6.37 20.89 8.19
C ALA A 127 -5.94 21.32 9.60
N PRO A 128 -6.90 21.45 10.54
CA PRO A 128 -6.52 21.82 11.91
C PRO A 128 -5.63 20.72 12.51
N THR A 129 -4.44 21.14 12.93
CA THR A 129 -3.56 20.27 13.70
C THR A 129 -4.21 20.03 15.06
N THR A 130 -4.77 18.86 15.22
CA THR A 130 -5.16 18.37 16.53
C THR A 130 -3.89 17.86 17.22
N GLU A 131 -3.37 18.65 18.12
CA GLU A 131 -2.36 18.19 19.06
C GLU A 131 -3.00 17.27 20.10
#